data_188f79bcea26ef93df158c105c4b9eef
#
_entry.id   188f79bcea26ef93df158c105c4b9eef
#
_cell.length_a   1.000
_cell.length_b   1.000
_cell.length_c   1.000
_cell.angle_alpha   90.00
_cell.angle_beta   90.00
_cell.angle_gamma   90.00
#
_symmetry.space_group_name_H-M   'P 1'
#
loop_
_entity.id
_entity.type
_entity.pdbx_description
1 polymer ?
#
loop_
_entity_poly.entity_id
_entity_poly.type
_entity_poly.pdbx_seq_one_letter_code
_entity_poly.pdbx_strand_id
1 'polypeptide(L)'
;LLLFCKKEVFLPGMISERRLLRAEPDFGLLTKLWRVNWLFVLLLCALAGCGYVALYSAGGGPEPYAWRHGLRFGFSLVMMLSLAMVDIRVISRFSWPLYGVALVLLVLVLKMGHVGKGAERWLNIGPVQLQPSEIMKVALAMALAEWFNRASWARVGNPLFLLPAALAVLAPVALILKEPNLGTAFITGVVGFSIFVGAGMRLWQMAVLAVPLPFLAGFAYHHLHDYQRARITTFLNPESDPLGAGYNIIQSKIALGSGGLWGKGFMQGTQAHLNFLPEKQTDFIFSIVAEEWGLIGALALLALLLTIILGGMLIALRCRHHYGRLLALGISVNMFMYVFVNVAMVVGAIPVGGVPLPLVSHGGSAMLTVMFAMGLLMSVHVHRDVVFPDLRDPLD
;
A
#
# COMPACT_ATOMS: atom_id res chain seq x y z
N LEU A 1 9.45 17.28 -2.51
CA LEU A 1 10.81 16.78 -2.27
C LEU A 1 11.64 17.80 -1.48
N LEU A 2 11.69 19.07 -1.90
CA LEU A 2 12.41 20.16 -1.21
C LEU A 2 11.88 20.43 0.21
N LEU A 3 10.59 20.21 0.47
CA LEU A 3 9.97 20.36 1.78
C LEU A 3 10.40 19.26 2.78
N PHE A 4 10.69 18.06 2.31
CA PHE A 4 11.24 16.99 3.15
C PHE A 4 12.68 17.27 3.59
N CYS A 5 13.48 17.90 2.73
CA CYS A 5 14.89 18.20 2.98
C CYS A 5 15.14 19.47 3.82
N LYS A 6 14.26 20.48 3.77
CA LYS A 6 14.55 21.82 4.31
C LYS A 6 14.37 22.00 5.83
N LYS A 7 13.79 21.03 6.55
CA LYS A 7 13.44 21.18 7.97
C LYS A 7 14.58 20.92 8.97
N GLU A 8 15.74 20.44 8.51
CA GLU A 8 16.90 20.18 9.40
C GLU A 8 17.98 21.28 9.41
N VAL A 9 17.83 22.34 8.58
CA VAL A 9 18.90 23.34 8.38
C VAL A 9 18.83 24.52 9.37
N PHE A 10 17.80 24.63 10.22
CA PHE A 10 17.70 25.76 11.16
C PHE A 10 17.66 25.30 12.62
N LEU A 11 18.74 25.60 13.31
CA LEU A 11 19.07 25.81 14.73
C LEU A 11 20.08 24.82 15.33
N PRO A 12 21.36 25.00 15.13
CA PRO A 12 22.36 24.58 16.09
C PRO A 12 22.53 25.70 17.13
N GLY A 13 22.16 25.39 18.35
CA GLY A 13 22.50 26.25 19.49
C GLY A 13 21.30 26.90 20.17
N MET A 14 20.98 26.36 21.32
CA MET A 14 20.15 26.79 22.44
C MET A 14 18.97 25.86 22.78
N ILE A 15 19.24 24.58 22.93
CA ILE A 15 18.37 23.74 23.78
C ILE A 15 19.24 23.27 24.94
N SER A 16 19.02 23.89 26.11
CA SER A 16 19.75 23.53 27.33
C SER A 16 19.59 22.03 27.60
N GLU A 17 20.71 21.37 27.93
CA GLU A 17 20.80 19.93 28.28
C GLU A 17 19.77 19.46 29.34
N ARG A 18 19.16 20.40 30.08
CA ARG A 18 18.10 20.09 31.07
C ARG A 18 16.78 19.65 30.49
N ARG A 19 16.51 19.78 29.16
CA ARG A 19 15.30 19.26 28.50
C ARG A 19 15.42 17.82 28.06
N LEU A 20 16.63 17.28 27.96
CA LEU A 20 16.88 15.89 27.53
C LEU A 20 16.59 14.84 28.62
N LEU A 21 16.46 15.25 29.87
CA LEU A 21 16.22 14.33 31.00
C LEU A 21 14.76 14.29 31.49
N ARG A 22 13.85 15.03 30.89
CA ARG A 22 12.43 14.80 31.15
C ARG A 22 12.03 13.52 30.40
N ALA A 23 11.95 12.40 31.14
CA ALA A 23 11.16 11.27 30.72
C ALA A 23 9.80 11.83 30.28
N GLU A 24 9.50 11.79 28.97
CA GLU A 24 8.20 12.24 28.48
C GLU A 24 7.12 11.43 29.20
N PRO A 25 6.08 12.06 29.70
CA PRO A 25 5.05 11.35 30.46
C PRO A 25 4.49 10.25 29.56
N ASP A 26 4.49 9.03 30.04
CA ASP A 26 3.71 7.94 29.42
C ASP A 26 2.27 8.44 29.33
N PHE A 27 1.86 8.77 28.10
CA PHE A 27 0.50 9.25 27.86
C PHE A 27 -0.46 8.12 28.25
N GLY A 28 -1.29 8.37 29.26
CA GLY A 28 -2.38 7.45 29.61
C GLY A 28 -3.26 7.15 28.39
N LEU A 29 -3.89 5.99 28.36
CA LEU A 29 -4.72 5.52 27.22
C LEU A 29 -5.75 6.56 26.77
N LEU A 30 -6.39 7.27 27.71
CA LEU A 30 -7.36 8.32 27.40
C LEU A 30 -6.73 9.48 26.61
N THR A 31 -5.53 9.91 27.00
CA THR A 31 -4.82 10.99 26.29
C THR A 31 -4.43 10.56 24.86
N LYS A 32 -4.02 9.30 24.67
CA LYS A 32 -3.74 8.75 23.36
C LYS A 32 -5.00 8.72 22.49
N LEU A 33 -6.14 8.29 23.04
CA LEU A 33 -7.43 8.28 22.34
C LEU A 33 -7.86 9.69 21.87
N TRP A 34 -7.65 10.72 22.69
CA TRP A 34 -7.94 12.11 22.29
C TRP A 34 -6.98 12.62 21.19
N ARG A 35 -5.76 12.09 21.10
CA ARG A 35 -4.79 12.43 20.07
C ARG A 35 -5.03 11.72 18.73
N VAL A 36 -5.90 10.72 18.67
CA VAL A 36 -6.29 10.06 17.41
C VAL A 36 -6.91 11.08 16.47
N ASN A 37 -6.53 11.04 15.20
CA ASN A 37 -7.16 11.83 14.16
C ASN A 37 -8.51 11.21 13.77
N TRP A 38 -9.57 11.54 14.51
CA TRP A 38 -10.91 11.00 14.30
C TRP A 38 -11.48 11.34 12.92
N LEU A 39 -11.09 12.49 12.33
CA LEU A 39 -11.51 12.81 10.96
C LEU A 39 -10.93 11.78 9.98
N PHE A 40 -9.67 11.38 10.16
CA PHE A 40 -9.05 10.34 9.34
C PHE A 40 -9.73 8.99 9.52
N VAL A 41 -10.11 8.63 10.74
CA VAL A 41 -10.91 7.41 11.03
C VAL A 41 -12.26 7.46 10.33
N LEU A 42 -12.97 8.60 10.38
CA LEU A 42 -14.24 8.78 9.68
C LEU A 42 -14.11 8.64 8.16
N LEU A 43 -13.03 9.17 7.57
CA LEU A 43 -12.76 8.98 6.12
C LEU A 43 -12.54 7.50 5.76
N LEU A 44 -11.85 6.74 6.61
CA LEU A 44 -11.69 5.29 6.41
C LEU A 44 -13.03 4.56 6.54
N CYS A 45 -13.86 4.93 7.51
CA CYS A 45 -15.21 4.38 7.66
C CYS A 45 -16.09 4.72 6.45
N ALA A 46 -16.03 5.95 5.95
CA ALA A 46 -16.75 6.37 4.75
C ALA A 46 -16.29 5.56 3.52
N LEU A 47 -14.98 5.37 3.36
CA LEU A 47 -14.43 4.56 2.25
C LEU A 47 -14.89 3.10 2.33
N ALA A 48 -14.84 2.49 3.52
CA ALA A 48 -15.34 1.13 3.72
C ALA A 48 -16.85 1.03 3.52
N GLY A 49 -17.61 2.08 3.87
CA GLY A 49 -19.05 2.21 3.57
C GLY A 49 -19.34 2.23 2.07
N CYS A 50 -18.56 3.00 1.29
CA CYS A 50 -18.62 2.96 -0.18
C CYS A 50 -18.33 1.55 -0.70
N GLY A 51 -17.31 0.87 -0.15
CA GLY A 51 -16.98 -0.51 -0.49
C GLY A 51 -18.11 -1.49 -0.16
N TYR A 52 -18.76 -1.32 1.01
CA TYR A 52 -19.92 -2.14 1.40
C TYR A 52 -21.06 -2.01 0.39
N VAL A 53 -21.42 -0.78 0.01
CA VAL A 53 -22.49 -0.51 -0.95
C VAL A 53 -22.14 -1.05 -2.35
N ALA A 54 -20.90 -0.86 -2.80
CA ALA A 54 -20.44 -1.40 -4.09
C ALA A 54 -20.47 -2.94 -4.12
N LEU A 55 -20.04 -3.59 -3.02
CA LEU A 55 -20.06 -5.04 -2.90
C LEU A 55 -21.46 -5.61 -2.73
N TYR A 56 -22.36 -4.86 -2.11
CA TYR A 56 -23.78 -5.22 -2.03
C TYR A 56 -24.39 -5.29 -3.42
N SER A 57 -24.13 -4.29 -4.25
CA SER A 57 -24.59 -4.29 -5.64
C SER A 57 -23.92 -5.40 -6.45
N ALA A 58 -22.59 -5.56 -6.33
CA ALA A 58 -21.85 -6.61 -7.03
C ALA A 58 -22.37 -8.02 -6.75
N GLY A 59 -22.81 -8.27 -5.51
CA GLY A 59 -23.34 -9.55 -5.05
C GLY A 59 -24.83 -9.74 -5.30
N GLY A 60 -25.56 -8.69 -5.65
CA GLY A 60 -27.02 -8.70 -5.72
C GLY A 60 -27.70 -8.81 -4.35
N GLY A 61 -26.98 -8.44 -3.25
CA GLY A 61 -27.46 -8.51 -1.88
C GLY A 61 -26.34 -8.50 -0.84
N PRO A 62 -26.68 -8.68 0.46
CA PRO A 62 -25.69 -8.64 1.54
C PRO A 62 -24.70 -9.80 1.47
N GLU A 63 -25.13 -10.97 1.05
CA GLU A 63 -24.27 -12.15 0.91
C GLU A 63 -23.92 -12.42 -0.56
N PRO A 64 -22.73 -12.99 -0.82
CA PRO A 64 -21.72 -13.42 0.16
C PRO A 64 -20.68 -12.34 0.50
N TYR A 65 -20.67 -11.17 -0.16
CA TYR A 65 -19.55 -10.25 -0.15
C TYR A 65 -19.67 -9.12 0.87
N ALA A 66 -20.79 -8.39 0.85
CA ALA A 66 -20.95 -7.16 1.65
C ALA A 66 -20.93 -7.44 3.16
N TRP A 67 -21.67 -8.47 3.64
CA TRP A 67 -21.67 -8.85 5.05
C TRP A 67 -20.26 -9.21 5.56
N ARG A 68 -19.55 -10.05 4.81
CA ARG A 68 -18.17 -10.44 5.16
C ARG A 68 -17.21 -9.24 5.15
N HIS A 69 -17.42 -8.29 4.22
CA HIS A 69 -16.65 -7.04 4.17
C HIS A 69 -16.89 -6.20 5.43
N GLY A 70 -18.14 -6.01 5.84
CA GLY A 70 -18.50 -5.26 7.07
C GLY A 70 -17.89 -5.88 8.33
N LEU A 71 -18.00 -7.21 8.51
CA LEU A 71 -17.40 -7.91 9.65
C LEU A 71 -15.87 -7.77 9.69
N ARG A 72 -15.20 -7.97 8.55
CA ARG A 72 -13.76 -7.84 8.45
C ARG A 72 -13.31 -6.40 8.71
N PHE A 73 -14.06 -5.41 8.22
CA PHE A 73 -13.77 -4.01 8.48
C PHE A 73 -13.92 -3.69 9.97
N GLY A 74 -14.98 -4.13 10.63
CA GLY A 74 -15.15 -3.93 12.08
C GLY A 74 -13.99 -4.50 12.90
N PHE A 75 -13.60 -5.74 12.63
CA PHE A 75 -12.41 -6.35 13.26
C PHE A 75 -11.13 -5.55 12.97
N SER A 76 -10.92 -5.19 11.71
CA SER A 76 -9.74 -4.44 11.28
C SER A 76 -9.68 -3.03 11.89
N LEU A 77 -10.82 -2.39 12.12
CA LEU A 77 -10.92 -1.09 12.77
C LEU A 77 -10.48 -1.17 14.23
N VAL A 78 -10.92 -2.19 14.95
CA VAL A 78 -10.47 -2.43 16.34
C VAL A 78 -8.95 -2.69 16.36
N MET A 79 -8.44 -3.52 15.46
CA MET A 79 -7.00 -3.77 15.30
C MET A 79 -6.23 -2.46 15.01
N MET A 80 -6.72 -1.64 14.11
CA MET A 80 -6.12 -0.34 13.75
C MET A 80 -6.04 0.58 14.98
N LEU A 81 -7.15 0.73 15.72
CA LEU A 81 -7.21 1.59 16.91
C LEU A 81 -6.32 1.05 18.04
N SER A 82 -6.26 -0.26 18.23
CA SER A 82 -5.35 -0.89 19.20
C SER A 82 -3.89 -0.61 18.85
N LEU A 83 -3.53 -0.75 17.59
CA LEU A 83 -2.17 -0.49 17.11
C LEU A 83 -1.80 1.01 17.22
N ALA A 84 -2.75 1.90 17.03
CA ALA A 84 -2.56 3.34 17.23
C ALA A 84 -2.14 3.72 18.65
N MET A 85 -2.49 2.89 19.65
CA MET A 85 -2.12 3.11 21.07
C MET A 85 -0.72 2.59 21.39
N VAL A 86 -0.16 1.73 20.55
CA VAL A 86 1.19 1.17 20.76
C VAL A 86 2.24 2.27 20.55
N ASP A 87 3.21 2.34 21.47
CA ASP A 87 4.32 3.29 21.36
C ASP A 87 5.15 3.04 20.11
N ILE A 88 5.47 4.11 19.40
CA ILE A 88 6.22 4.06 18.14
C ILE A 88 7.63 3.47 18.32
N ARG A 89 8.21 3.56 19.51
CA ARG A 89 9.51 2.94 19.87
C ARG A 89 9.42 1.42 19.89
N VAL A 90 8.29 0.88 20.35
CA VAL A 90 8.03 -0.56 20.33
C VAL A 90 7.86 -1.02 18.87
N ILE A 91 7.09 -0.28 18.07
CA ILE A 91 6.89 -0.57 16.64
C ILE A 91 8.25 -0.60 15.91
N SER A 92 9.12 0.36 16.17
CA SER A 92 10.46 0.43 15.57
C SER A 92 11.30 -0.81 15.89
N ARG A 93 11.26 -1.32 17.13
CA ARG A 93 11.98 -2.56 17.52
C ARG A 93 11.54 -3.79 16.73
N PHE A 94 10.25 -3.87 16.42
CA PHE A 94 9.69 -5.01 15.68
C PHE A 94 9.83 -4.89 14.17
N SER A 95 10.42 -3.82 13.64
CA SER A 95 10.55 -3.59 12.20
C SER A 95 11.33 -4.71 11.50
N TRP A 96 12.53 -5.03 11.95
CA TRP A 96 13.36 -6.09 11.38
C TRP A 96 12.84 -7.51 11.66
N PRO A 97 12.38 -7.85 12.89
CA PRO A 97 11.70 -9.11 13.13
C PRO A 97 10.50 -9.37 12.21
N LEU A 98 9.63 -8.36 12.03
CA LEU A 98 8.48 -8.50 11.14
C LEU A 98 8.91 -8.68 9.67
N TYR A 99 9.93 -7.95 9.22
CA TYR A 99 10.51 -8.12 7.89
C TYR A 99 11.06 -9.55 7.70
N GLY A 100 11.79 -10.06 8.67
CA GLY A 100 12.32 -11.44 8.65
C GLY A 100 11.21 -12.48 8.57
N VAL A 101 10.17 -12.35 9.40
CA VAL A 101 8.99 -13.23 9.36
C VAL A 101 8.29 -13.16 8.00
N ALA A 102 8.06 -11.96 7.47
CA ALA A 102 7.43 -11.79 6.17
C ALA A 102 8.27 -12.40 5.03
N LEU A 103 9.59 -12.28 5.10
CA LEU A 103 10.50 -12.90 4.13
C LEU A 103 10.44 -14.44 4.18
N VAL A 104 10.42 -15.02 5.38
CA VAL A 104 10.25 -16.48 5.57
C VAL A 104 8.89 -16.92 5.01
N LEU A 105 7.82 -16.18 5.27
CA LEU A 105 6.49 -16.50 4.72
C LEU A 105 6.46 -16.45 3.19
N LEU A 106 7.18 -15.50 2.55
CA LEU A 106 7.32 -15.47 1.08
C LEU A 106 8.05 -16.73 0.56
N VAL A 107 9.12 -17.15 1.23
CA VAL A 107 9.82 -18.39 0.86
C VAL A 107 8.94 -19.63 1.07
N LEU A 108 8.12 -19.66 2.14
CA LEU A 108 7.19 -20.76 2.40
C LEU A 108 6.10 -20.84 1.33
N VAL A 109 5.56 -19.70 0.85
CA VAL A 109 4.58 -19.69 -0.25
C VAL A 109 5.15 -20.31 -1.51
N LEU A 110 6.40 -20.06 -1.85
CA LEU A 110 7.05 -20.66 -3.03
C LEU A 110 7.21 -22.18 -2.92
N LYS A 111 7.19 -22.76 -1.70
CA LYS A 111 7.36 -24.20 -1.46
C LYS A 111 6.04 -24.93 -1.18
N MET A 112 5.08 -24.26 -0.55
CA MET A 112 3.87 -24.87 0.03
C MET A 112 2.60 -24.10 -0.35
N GLY A 113 2.69 -23.09 -1.21
CA GLY A 113 1.56 -22.28 -1.61
C GLY A 113 0.49 -23.06 -2.36
N HIS A 114 -0.78 -22.71 -2.11
CA HIS A 114 -1.89 -23.26 -2.89
C HIS A 114 -2.05 -22.47 -4.19
N VAL A 115 -2.25 -23.19 -5.29
CA VAL A 115 -2.50 -22.61 -6.60
C VAL A 115 -3.89 -21.96 -6.59
N GLY A 116 -3.93 -20.64 -6.40
CA GLY A 116 -5.12 -19.83 -6.63
C GLY A 116 -5.00 -19.08 -7.95
N LYS A 117 -5.94 -19.30 -8.89
CA LYS A 117 -5.97 -18.59 -10.19
C LYS A 117 -4.66 -18.71 -11.01
N GLY A 118 -4.02 -19.88 -11.00
CA GLY A 118 -2.82 -20.17 -11.80
C GLY A 118 -1.50 -19.71 -11.17
N ALA A 119 -1.47 -19.31 -9.90
CA ALA A 119 -0.25 -18.98 -9.19
C ALA A 119 -0.34 -19.32 -7.70
N GLU A 120 0.77 -19.77 -7.12
CA GLU A 120 0.91 -20.07 -5.69
C GLU A 120 1.19 -18.77 -4.94
N ARG A 121 0.14 -18.15 -4.37
CA ARG A 121 0.25 -16.82 -3.72
C ARG A 121 -0.36 -16.76 -2.33
N TRP A 122 -1.07 -17.80 -1.93
CA TRP A 122 -1.88 -17.80 -0.72
C TRP A 122 -1.43 -18.89 0.24
N LEU A 123 -1.30 -18.55 1.51
CA LEU A 123 -1.17 -19.49 2.62
C LEU A 123 -2.52 -19.61 3.32
N ASN A 124 -3.01 -20.82 3.45
CA ASN A 124 -4.20 -21.12 4.24
C ASN A 124 -3.76 -21.41 5.68
N ILE A 125 -4.03 -20.48 6.60
CA ILE A 125 -3.77 -20.65 8.03
C ILE A 125 -5.15 -20.81 8.70
N GLY A 126 -5.64 -22.05 8.78
CA GLY A 126 -6.99 -22.33 9.24
C GLY A 126 -8.04 -21.68 8.31
N PRO A 127 -9.00 -20.91 8.82
CA PRO A 127 -10.04 -20.27 8.02
C PRO A 127 -9.58 -19.00 7.30
N VAL A 128 -8.36 -18.53 7.55
CA VAL A 128 -7.84 -17.28 7.02
C VAL A 128 -6.88 -17.54 5.87
N GLN A 129 -7.16 -16.94 4.72
CA GLN A 129 -6.24 -16.89 3.60
C GLN A 129 -5.34 -15.66 3.76
N LEU A 130 -4.04 -15.89 3.91
CA LEU A 130 -3.04 -14.86 4.05
C LEU A 130 -2.18 -14.78 2.80
N GLN A 131 -1.97 -13.56 2.30
CA GLN A 131 -1.00 -13.30 1.24
C GLN A 131 0.24 -12.65 1.84
N PRO A 132 1.38 -13.37 1.94
CA PRO A 132 2.59 -12.85 2.58
C PRO A 132 3.16 -11.59 1.94
N SER A 133 3.03 -11.45 0.62
CA SER A 133 3.48 -10.25 -0.09
C SER A 133 2.74 -8.98 0.33
N GLU A 134 1.50 -9.09 0.86
CA GLU A 134 0.78 -7.95 1.43
C GLU A 134 1.46 -7.44 2.71
N ILE A 135 1.78 -8.36 3.63
CA ILE A 135 2.49 -8.04 4.88
C ILE A 135 3.88 -7.50 4.58
N MET A 136 4.57 -8.09 3.59
CA MET A 136 5.94 -7.70 3.23
C MET A 136 6.05 -6.23 2.84
N LYS A 137 5.08 -5.63 2.15
CA LYS A 137 5.12 -4.21 1.77
C LYS A 137 5.19 -3.30 3.00
N VAL A 138 4.40 -3.62 4.04
CA VAL A 138 4.39 -2.85 5.29
C VAL A 138 5.65 -3.13 6.11
N ALA A 139 6.06 -4.39 6.22
CA ALA A 139 7.27 -4.80 6.93
C ALA A 139 8.53 -4.19 6.31
N LEU A 140 8.60 -4.12 4.97
CA LEU A 140 9.67 -3.45 4.24
C LEU A 140 9.72 -1.95 4.57
N ALA A 141 8.55 -1.28 4.58
CA ALA A 141 8.48 0.13 4.94
C ALA A 141 8.97 0.37 6.38
N MET A 142 8.60 -0.48 7.32
CA MET A 142 9.07 -0.43 8.71
C MET A 142 10.59 -0.65 8.81
N ALA A 143 11.11 -1.70 8.14
CA ALA A 143 12.54 -2.04 8.19
C ALA A 143 13.43 -0.96 7.59
N LEU A 144 13.05 -0.41 6.43
CA LEU A 144 13.78 0.68 5.80
C LEU A 144 13.69 1.98 6.60
N ALA A 145 12.52 2.29 7.18
CA ALA A 145 12.38 3.46 8.05
C ALA A 145 13.31 3.35 9.26
N GLU A 146 13.45 2.15 9.86
CA GLU A 146 14.39 1.93 10.98
C GLU A 146 15.85 1.97 10.52
N TRP A 147 16.19 1.44 9.34
CA TRP A 147 17.54 1.50 8.79
C TRP A 147 18.00 2.95 8.64
N PHE A 148 17.17 3.78 8.01
CA PHE A 148 17.51 5.19 7.76
C PHE A 148 17.35 6.07 9.01
N ASN A 149 16.56 5.66 10.00
CA ASN A 149 16.43 6.39 11.26
C ASN A 149 17.76 6.51 12.01
N ARG A 150 18.67 5.54 11.83
CA ARG A 150 20.01 5.51 12.44
C ARG A 150 21.09 6.14 11.57
N ALA A 151 20.74 6.64 10.39
CA ALA A 151 21.68 7.15 9.42
C ALA A 151 21.83 8.67 9.50
N SER A 152 23.07 9.17 9.46
CA SER A 152 23.34 10.58 9.18
C SER A 152 23.19 10.88 7.68
N TRP A 153 23.00 12.15 7.33
CA TRP A 153 22.94 12.61 5.94
C TRP A 153 24.19 12.26 5.12
N ALA A 154 25.36 12.29 5.78
CA ALA A 154 26.62 11.93 5.15
C ALA A 154 26.63 10.46 4.75
N ARG A 155 26.13 9.56 5.61
CA ARG A 155 26.03 8.11 5.35
C ARG A 155 25.08 7.77 4.22
N VAL A 156 23.93 8.44 4.12
CA VAL A 156 22.97 8.25 3.00
C VAL A 156 23.61 8.61 1.65
N GLY A 157 24.58 9.52 1.63
CA GLY A 157 25.38 9.83 0.43
C GLY A 157 26.36 8.74 0.01
N ASN A 158 26.64 7.74 0.84
CA ASN A 158 27.58 6.65 0.55
C ASN A 158 26.84 5.46 -0.10
N PRO A 159 27.19 5.04 -1.34
CA PRO A 159 26.55 3.91 -1.99
C PRO A 159 26.72 2.58 -1.24
N LEU A 160 27.85 2.39 -0.54
CA LEU A 160 28.06 1.18 0.27
C LEU A 160 27.10 1.07 1.44
N PHE A 161 26.67 2.19 2.03
CA PHE A 161 25.64 2.22 3.08
C PHE A 161 24.25 1.89 2.51
N LEU A 162 23.99 2.27 1.26
CA LEU A 162 22.69 1.99 0.61
C LEU A 162 22.56 0.54 0.16
N LEU A 163 23.67 -0.18 -0.02
CA LEU A 163 23.67 -1.55 -0.56
C LEU A 163 22.83 -2.54 0.30
N PRO A 164 22.99 -2.62 1.63
CA PRO A 164 22.14 -3.51 2.45
C PRO A 164 20.66 -3.15 2.39
N ALA A 165 20.33 -1.86 2.36
CA ALA A 165 18.95 -1.39 2.21
C ALA A 165 18.39 -1.75 0.82
N ALA A 166 19.20 -1.60 -0.24
CA ALA A 166 18.83 -2.02 -1.60
C ALA A 166 18.59 -3.54 -1.67
N LEU A 167 19.44 -4.35 -1.05
CA LEU A 167 19.25 -5.80 -0.95
C LEU A 167 17.96 -6.14 -0.17
N ALA A 168 17.62 -5.37 0.87
CA ALA A 168 16.37 -5.55 1.61
C ALA A 168 15.13 -5.23 0.75
N VAL A 169 15.24 -4.41 -0.29
CA VAL A 169 14.17 -4.21 -1.29
C VAL A 169 14.19 -5.30 -2.36
N LEU A 170 15.36 -5.61 -2.89
CA LEU A 170 15.50 -6.53 -4.01
C LEU A 170 15.14 -7.98 -3.64
N ALA A 171 15.44 -8.42 -2.42
CA ALA A 171 15.15 -9.77 -1.96
C ALA A 171 13.64 -10.11 -2.02
N PRO A 172 12.73 -9.34 -1.38
CA PRO A 172 11.31 -9.60 -1.49
C PRO A 172 10.77 -9.37 -2.90
N VAL A 173 11.26 -8.37 -3.64
CA VAL A 173 10.85 -8.15 -5.04
C VAL A 173 11.18 -9.38 -5.89
N ALA A 174 12.37 -9.95 -5.78
CA ALA A 174 12.77 -11.13 -6.51
C ALA A 174 11.93 -12.37 -6.14
N LEU A 175 11.60 -12.55 -4.85
CA LEU A 175 10.72 -13.64 -4.40
C LEU A 175 9.29 -13.47 -4.94
N ILE A 176 8.72 -12.26 -4.88
CA ILE A 176 7.38 -11.95 -5.39
C ILE A 176 7.31 -12.13 -6.92
N LEU A 177 8.40 -11.82 -7.64
CA LEU A 177 8.48 -12.10 -9.08
C LEU A 177 8.43 -13.60 -9.38
N LYS A 178 9.00 -14.44 -8.50
CA LYS A 178 8.90 -15.91 -8.60
C LYS A 178 7.49 -16.43 -8.27
N GLU A 179 6.69 -15.69 -7.49
CA GLU A 179 5.25 -15.97 -7.26
C GLU A 179 4.36 -15.53 -8.42
N PRO A 180 4.87 -15.29 -9.57
CA PRO A 180 4.44 -14.53 -10.74
C PRO A 180 3.45 -13.38 -10.47
N ASN A 181 3.79 -12.51 -9.53
CA ASN A 181 2.96 -11.37 -9.13
C ASN A 181 3.63 -10.02 -9.47
N LEU A 182 3.62 -9.65 -10.76
CA LEU A 182 4.27 -8.44 -11.27
C LEU A 182 3.75 -7.15 -10.60
N GLY A 183 2.43 -7.05 -10.42
CA GLY A 183 1.82 -5.85 -9.82
C GLY A 183 2.31 -5.61 -8.39
N THR A 184 2.30 -6.64 -7.55
CA THR A 184 2.77 -6.54 -6.16
C THR A 184 4.28 -6.33 -6.08
N ALA A 185 5.08 -6.97 -6.94
CA ALA A 185 6.52 -6.75 -7.03
C ALA A 185 6.85 -5.29 -7.38
N PHE A 186 6.14 -4.72 -8.35
CA PHE A 186 6.27 -3.32 -8.74
C PHE A 186 5.93 -2.38 -7.57
N ILE A 187 4.78 -2.57 -6.91
CA ILE A 187 4.39 -1.77 -5.75
C ILE A 187 5.44 -1.86 -4.65
N THR A 188 5.94 -3.06 -4.33
CA THR A 188 6.96 -3.28 -3.30
C THR A 188 8.25 -2.52 -3.61
N GLY A 189 8.69 -2.54 -4.87
CA GLY A 189 9.84 -1.79 -5.34
C GLY A 189 9.66 -0.27 -5.23
N VAL A 190 8.49 0.24 -5.63
CA VAL A 190 8.17 1.68 -5.54
C VAL A 190 8.08 2.14 -4.08
N VAL A 191 7.49 1.36 -3.19
CA VAL A 191 7.45 1.66 -1.75
C VAL A 191 8.88 1.74 -1.19
N GLY A 192 9.73 0.75 -1.47
CA GLY A 192 11.14 0.78 -1.09
C GLY A 192 11.84 2.04 -1.62
N PHE A 193 11.76 2.29 -2.92
CA PHE A 193 12.37 3.45 -3.56
C PHE A 193 11.89 4.78 -2.96
N SER A 194 10.61 4.92 -2.65
CA SER A 194 10.05 6.14 -2.04
C SER A 194 10.69 6.46 -0.69
N ILE A 195 11.04 5.44 0.09
CA ILE A 195 11.70 5.62 1.39
C ILE A 195 13.16 6.05 1.19
N PHE A 196 13.88 5.52 0.19
CA PHE A 196 15.22 6.02 -0.16
C PHE A 196 15.19 7.51 -0.53
N VAL A 197 14.20 7.90 -1.35
CA VAL A 197 13.99 9.31 -1.71
C VAL A 197 13.68 10.16 -0.49
N GLY A 198 12.79 9.69 0.38
CA GLY A 198 12.40 10.35 1.63
C GLY A 198 13.55 10.45 2.65
N ALA A 199 14.47 9.48 2.65
CA ALA A 199 15.69 9.48 3.47
C ALA A 199 16.75 10.46 2.97
N GLY A 200 16.58 11.04 1.77
CA GLY A 200 17.52 12.04 1.22
C GLY A 200 18.54 11.50 0.25
N MET A 201 18.22 10.40 -0.46
CA MET A 201 19.06 9.90 -1.56
C MET A 201 19.36 11.02 -2.56
N ARG A 202 20.62 11.09 -3.02
CA ARG A 202 21.08 12.12 -3.96
C ARG A 202 20.55 11.86 -5.38
N LEU A 203 20.30 12.92 -6.15
CA LEU A 203 19.76 12.82 -7.52
C LEU A 203 20.63 11.95 -8.44
N TRP A 204 21.96 12.02 -8.33
CA TRP A 204 22.84 11.17 -9.13
C TRP A 204 22.69 9.67 -8.82
N GLN A 205 22.45 9.33 -7.54
CA GLN A 205 22.18 7.93 -7.12
C GLN A 205 20.86 7.43 -7.70
N MET A 206 19.83 8.31 -7.74
CA MET A 206 18.57 8.00 -8.43
C MET A 206 18.79 7.76 -9.92
N ALA A 207 19.60 8.59 -10.57
CA ALA A 207 19.94 8.43 -11.98
C ALA A 207 20.67 7.10 -12.23
N VAL A 208 21.66 6.74 -11.39
CA VAL A 208 22.37 5.45 -11.48
C VAL A 208 21.41 4.26 -11.34
N LEU A 209 20.40 4.34 -10.48
CA LEU A 209 19.38 3.28 -10.36
C LEU A 209 18.38 3.28 -11.52
N ALA A 210 18.09 4.43 -12.10
CA ALA A 210 17.11 4.56 -13.19
C ALA A 210 17.69 4.12 -14.55
N VAL A 211 18.98 4.40 -14.83
CA VAL A 211 19.62 4.08 -16.10
C VAL A 211 19.54 2.59 -16.49
N PRO A 212 19.78 1.62 -15.60
CA PRO A 212 19.66 0.21 -15.95
C PRO A 212 18.21 -0.31 -16.08
N LEU A 213 17.20 0.43 -15.60
CA LEU A 213 15.81 -0.06 -15.60
C LEU A 213 15.27 -0.44 -16.99
N PRO A 214 15.48 0.33 -18.08
CA PRO A 214 15.02 -0.06 -19.42
C PRO A 214 15.70 -1.35 -19.91
N PHE A 215 17.00 -1.51 -19.63
CA PHE A 215 17.75 -2.72 -20.00
C PHE A 215 17.29 -3.93 -19.19
N LEU A 216 17.07 -3.75 -17.88
CA LEU A 216 16.52 -4.78 -17.01
C LEU A 216 15.09 -5.15 -17.40
N ALA A 217 14.27 -4.19 -17.82
CA ALA A 217 12.91 -4.45 -18.32
C ALA A 217 12.94 -5.29 -19.62
N GLY A 218 13.83 -4.97 -20.55
CA GLY A 218 14.05 -5.77 -21.76
C GLY A 218 14.54 -7.19 -21.45
N PHE A 219 15.53 -7.32 -20.57
CA PHE A 219 16.02 -8.61 -20.11
C PHE A 219 14.92 -9.42 -19.39
N ALA A 220 14.17 -8.78 -18.48
CA ALA A 220 13.06 -9.42 -17.76
C ALA A 220 11.97 -9.90 -18.73
N TYR A 221 11.65 -9.14 -19.78
CA TYR A 221 10.65 -9.53 -20.78
C TYR A 221 10.97 -10.88 -21.42
N HIS A 222 12.23 -11.17 -21.69
CA HIS A 222 12.66 -12.46 -22.27
C HIS A 222 12.55 -13.63 -21.26
N HIS A 223 12.52 -13.34 -19.95
CA HIS A 223 12.42 -14.35 -18.89
C HIS A 223 11.01 -14.43 -18.27
N LEU A 224 10.04 -13.68 -18.80
CA LEU A 224 8.64 -13.79 -18.36
C LEU A 224 8.05 -15.13 -18.76
N HIS A 225 7.21 -15.69 -17.89
CA HIS A 225 6.37 -16.84 -18.22
C HIS A 225 5.35 -16.48 -19.31
N ASP A 226 4.93 -17.46 -20.10
CA ASP A 226 4.04 -17.25 -21.25
C ASP A 226 2.74 -16.51 -20.89
N TYR A 227 2.12 -16.83 -19.74
CA TYR A 227 0.93 -16.11 -19.28
C TYR A 227 1.21 -14.65 -18.92
N GLN A 228 2.42 -14.28 -18.47
CA GLN A 228 2.81 -12.90 -18.18
C GLN A 228 3.02 -12.11 -19.48
N ARG A 229 3.67 -12.76 -20.46
CA ARG A 229 3.79 -12.18 -21.82
C ARG A 229 2.42 -12.02 -22.46
N ALA A 230 1.54 -13.02 -22.34
CA ALA A 230 0.17 -12.94 -22.82
C ALA A 230 -0.57 -11.72 -22.24
N ARG A 231 -0.42 -11.41 -20.94
CA ARG A 231 -1.02 -10.22 -20.34
C ARG A 231 -0.50 -8.91 -20.94
N ILE A 232 0.79 -8.84 -21.27
CA ILE A 232 1.39 -7.64 -21.90
C ILE A 232 0.92 -7.53 -23.36
N THR A 233 0.92 -8.60 -24.12
CA THR A 233 0.48 -8.60 -25.52
C THR A 233 -1.02 -8.33 -25.63
N THR A 234 -1.84 -8.94 -24.78
CA THR A 234 -3.28 -8.68 -24.72
C THR A 234 -3.60 -7.25 -24.26
N PHE A 235 -2.77 -6.66 -23.38
CA PHE A 235 -2.92 -5.26 -23.00
C PHE A 235 -2.66 -4.32 -24.19
N LEU A 236 -1.63 -4.61 -25.01
CA LEU A 236 -1.32 -3.80 -26.19
C LEU A 236 -2.36 -3.97 -27.30
N ASN A 237 -2.94 -5.16 -27.42
CA ASN A 237 -4.00 -5.45 -28.39
C ASN A 237 -5.08 -6.34 -27.74
N PRO A 238 -6.04 -5.77 -26.97
CA PRO A 238 -7.09 -6.53 -26.30
C PRO A 238 -8.01 -7.30 -27.27
N GLU A 239 -8.11 -6.84 -28.50
CA GLU A 239 -8.94 -7.48 -29.54
C GLU A 239 -8.32 -8.77 -30.09
N SER A 240 -7.04 -9.04 -29.83
CA SER A 240 -6.39 -10.29 -30.25
C SER A 240 -6.86 -11.51 -29.46
N ASP A 241 -7.38 -11.30 -28.22
CA ASP A 241 -7.94 -12.35 -27.39
C ASP A 241 -9.23 -11.86 -26.68
N PRO A 242 -10.32 -11.64 -27.44
CA PRO A 242 -11.54 -11.04 -26.93
C PRO A 242 -12.35 -11.93 -26.00
N LEU A 243 -12.05 -13.23 -25.92
CA LEU A 243 -12.72 -14.21 -25.03
C LEU A 243 -11.85 -14.66 -23.85
N GLY A 244 -10.56 -14.32 -23.86
CA GLY A 244 -9.60 -14.66 -22.79
C GLY A 244 -9.18 -13.47 -21.96
N ALA A 245 -7.88 -13.18 -21.92
CA ALA A 245 -7.31 -12.13 -21.06
C ALA A 245 -7.77 -10.71 -21.45
N GLY A 246 -8.11 -10.46 -22.75
CA GLY A 246 -8.65 -9.18 -23.23
C GLY A 246 -10.09 -8.91 -22.80
N TYR A 247 -10.85 -9.98 -22.55
CA TYR A 247 -12.28 -9.89 -22.19
C TYR A 247 -12.52 -8.93 -21.00
N ASN A 248 -11.78 -9.10 -19.93
CA ASN A 248 -11.95 -8.30 -18.72
C ASN A 248 -11.67 -6.80 -18.96
N ILE A 249 -10.68 -6.48 -19.80
CA ILE A 249 -10.32 -5.09 -20.14
C ILE A 249 -11.44 -4.46 -20.99
N ILE A 250 -11.93 -5.20 -21.99
CA ILE A 250 -13.01 -4.73 -22.88
C ILE A 250 -14.28 -4.49 -22.06
N GLN A 251 -14.71 -5.46 -21.26
CA GLN A 251 -15.92 -5.34 -20.43
C GLN A 251 -15.81 -4.24 -19.38
N SER A 252 -14.62 -4.04 -18.79
CA SER A 252 -14.36 -2.94 -17.87
C SER A 252 -14.51 -1.57 -18.56
N LYS A 253 -13.96 -1.40 -19.77
CA LYS A 253 -14.11 -0.16 -20.55
C LYS A 253 -15.58 0.09 -20.98
N ILE A 254 -16.33 -0.97 -21.33
CA ILE A 254 -17.75 -0.87 -21.63
C ILE A 254 -18.52 -0.43 -20.37
N ALA A 255 -18.24 -1.02 -19.21
CA ALA A 255 -18.86 -0.64 -17.94
C ALA A 255 -18.62 0.86 -17.62
N LEU A 256 -17.36 1.31 -17.69
CA LEU A 256 -17.01 2.72 -17.48
C LEU A 256 -17.74 3.66 -18.44
N GLY A 257 -17.72 3.33 -19.75
CA GLY A 257 -18.34 4.17 -20.79
C GLY A 257 -19.87 4.21 -20.69
N SER A 258 -20.49 3.10 -20.26
CA SER A 258 -21.95 3.00 -20.15
C SER A 258 -22.57 3.76 -18.97
N GLY A 259 -21.75 4.10 -17.94
CA GLY A 259 -22.22 4.85 -16.78
C GLY A 259 -22.51 6.34 -17.06
N GLY A 260 -21.89 6.92 -18.10
CA GLY A 260 -22.08 8.34 -18.40
C GLY A 260 -21.72 9.26 -17.23
N LEU A 261 -22.39 10.39 -17.09
CA LEU A 261 -22.12 11.37 -16.01
C LEU A 261 -22.74 10.93 -14.67
N TRP A 262 -23.98 10.45 -14.68
CA TRP A 262 -24.82 10.22 -13.50
C TRP A 262 -24.93 8.74 -13.10
N GLY A 263 -24.48 7.83 -13.97
CA GLY A 263 -24.63 6.40 -13.76
C GLY A 263 -25.99 5.85 -14.19
N LYS A 264 -26.10 4.52 -14.18
CA LYS A 264 -27.35 3.80 -14.48
C LYS A 264 -28.30 3.72 -13.28
N GLY A 265 -27.79 4.00 -12.07
CA GLY A 265 -28.50 3.83 -10.82
C GLY A 265 -28.01 2.62 -10.01
N PHE A 266 -28.23 2.66 -8.72
CA PHE A 266 -27.82 1.60 -7.78
C PHE A 266 -28.49 0.26 -8.15
N MET A 267 -27.71 -0.82 -8.21
CA MET A 267 -28.14 -2.16 -8.64
C MET A 267 -28.68 -2.25 -10.08
N GLN A 268 -28.41 -1.25 -10.95
CA GLN A 268 -28.84 -1.25 -12.35
C GLN A 268 -27.65 -1.40 -13.32
N GLY A 269 -26.46 -1.74 -12.81
CA GLY A 269 -25.27 -2.02 -13.61
C GLY A 269 -25.43 -3.32 -14.41
N THR A 270 -25.52 -3.25 -15.73
CA THR A 270 -25.72 -4.42 -16.58
C THR A 270 -24.49 -5.33 -16.60
N GLN A 271 -23.29 -4.77 -16.63
CA GLN A 271 -22.03 -5.54 -16.67
C GLN A 271 -21.81 -6.35 -15.38
N ALA A 272 -22.20 -5.78 -14.24
CA ALA A 272 -22.13 -6.44 -12.95
C ALA A 272 -23.17 -7.55 -12.80
N HIS A 273 -24.44 -7.25 -13.10
CA HIS A 273 -25.55 -8.19 -12.84
C HIS A 273 -25.64 -9.33 -13.85
N LEU A 274 -25.25 -9.11 -15.10
CA LEU A 274 -25.23 -10.16 -16.13
C LEU A 274 -23.95 -11.02 -16.07
N ASN A 275 -23.09 -10.83 -15.06
CA ASN A 275 -21.84 -11.56 -14.86
C ASN A 275 -20.86 -11.50 -16.05
N PHE A 276 -20.89 -10.41 -16.82
CA PHE A 276 -19.92 -10.21 -17.89
C PHE A 276 -18.51 -9.89 -17.36
N LEU A 277 -18.38 -9.49 -16.07
CA LEU A 277 -17.10 -9.19 -15.42
C LEU A 277 -16.79 -10.27 -14.37
N PRO A 278 -15.92 -11.26 -14.65
CA PRO A 278 -15.67 -12.41 -13.74
C PRO A 278 -15.15 -12.00 -12.36
N GLU A 279 -14.25 -11.01 -12.26
CA GLU A 279 -13.62 -10.58 -11.01
C GLU A 279 -14.17 -9.23 -10.52
N LYS A 280 -15.46 -9.00 -10.74
CA LYS A 280 -16.14 -7.73 -10.42
C LYS A 280 -16.03 -7.31 -8.96
N GLN A 281 -16.01 -8.26 -8.02
CA GLN A 281 -15.94 -7.99 -6.58
C GLN A 281 -14.53 -7.70 -6.07
N THR A 282 -13.48 -8.03 -6.81
CA THR A 282 -12.08 -7.88 -6.40
C THR A 282 -11.39 -6.77 -7.21
N ASP A 283 -10.92 -7.10 -8.38
CA ASP A 283 -10.01 -6.26 -9.17
C ASP A 283 -10.76 -5.15 -9.93
N PHE A 284 -12.02 -5.41 -10.32
CA PHE A 284 -12.83 -4.54 -11.16
C PHE A 284 -14.00 -3.85 -10.44
N ILE A 285 -13.95 -3.77 -9.10
CA ILE A 285 -15.02 -3.11 -8.33
C ILE A 285 -15.22 -1.65 -8.73
N PHE A 286 -14.15 -0.96 -9.11
CA PHE A 286 -14.21 0.42 -9.59
C PHE A 286 -15.06 0.58 -10.86
N SER A 287 -15.09 -0.46 -11.73
CA SER A 287 -15.97 -0.46 -12.92
C SER A 287 -17.44 -0.43 -12.53
N ILE A 288 -17.83 -1.16 -11.46
CA ILE A 288 -19.21 -1.17 -10.95
C ILE A 288 -19.59 0.20 -10.41
N VAL A 289 -18.70 0.83 -9.62
CA VAL A 289 -18.90 2.18 -9.11
C VAL A 289 -19.12 3.16 -10.27
N ALA A 290 -18.28 3.07 -11.30
CA ALA A 290 -18.39 3.96 -12.47
C ALA A 290 -19.63 3.67 -13.33
N GLU A 291 -20.07 2.42 -13.45
CA GLU A 291 -21.29 2.06 -14.18
C GLU A 291 -22.56 2.55 -13.46
N GLU A 292 -22.65 2.36 -12.14
CA GLU A 292 -23.86 2.64 -11.36
C GLU A 292 -24.00 4.08 -10.92
N TRP A 293 -22.88 4.75 -10.55
CA TRP A 293 -22.88 6.15 -10.12
C TRP A 293 -22.23 7.12 -11.11
N GLY A 294 -21.82 6.61 -12.27
CA GLY A 294 -21.25 7.41 -13.34
C GLY A 294 -19.91 8.05 -12.98
N LEU A 295 -19.52 9.02 -13.80
CA LEU A 295 -18.28 9.77 -13.62
C LEU A 295 -18.25 10.51 -12.28
N ILE A 296 -19.38 11.08 -11.84
CA ILE A 296 -19.47 11.84 -10.59
C ILE A 296 -19.19 10.93 -9.39
N GLY A 297 -19.80 9.74 -9.33
CA GLY A 297 -19.54 8.77 -8.25
C GLY A 297 -18.11 8.24 -8.28
N ALA A 298 -17.58 7.94 -9.46
CA ALA A 298 -16.18 7.52 -9.62
C ALA A 298 -15.19 8.59 -9.13
N LEU A 299 -15.40 9.86 -9.52
CA LEU A 299 -14.57 10.99 -9.07
C LEU A 299 -14.70 11.26 -7.56
N ALA A 300 -15.91 11.13 -7.00
CA ALA A 300 -16.13 11.27 -5.57
C ALA A 300 -15.36 10.18 -4.77
N LEU A 301 -15.39 8.94 -5.23
CA LEU A 301 -14.61 7.85 -4.63
C LEU A 301 -13.10 8.11 -4.75
N LEU A 302 -12.62 8.56 -5.91
CA LEU A 302 -11.21 8.91 -6.11
C LEU A 302 -10.79 10.10 -5.24
N ALA A 303 -11.64 11.12 -5.07
CA ALA A 303 -11.39 12.25 -4.19
C ALA A 303 -11.29 11.82 -2.72
N LEU A 304 -12.14 10.89 -2.28
CA LEU A 304 -12.06 10.31 -0.94
C LEU A 304 -10.75 9.55 -0.72
N LEU A 305 -10.37 8.68 -1.66
CA LEU A 305 -9.09 7.95 -1.65
C LEU A 305 -7.90 8.91 -1.63
N LEU A 306 -7.90 9.93 -2.48
CA LEU A 306 -6.86 10.95 -2.53
C LEU A 306 -6.76 11.73 -1.21
N THR A 307 -7.89 12.07 -0.59
CA THR A 307 -7.93 12.76 0.71
C THR A 307 -7.26 11.92 1.82
N ILE A 308 -7.49 10.60 1.82
CA ILE A 308 -6.84 9.68 2.77
C ILE A 308 -5.33 9.63 2.50
N ILE A 309 -4.90 9.52 1.24
CA ILE A 309 -3.48 9.49 0.86
C ILE A 309 -2.79 10.79 1.27
N LEU A 310 -3.39 11.93 0.97
CA LEU A 310 -2.87 13.24 1.36
C LEU A 310 -2.85 13.41 2.88
N GLY A 311 -3.87 12.90 3.58
CA GLY A 311 -3.89 12.84 5.04
C GLY A 311 -2.70 12.08 5.62
N GLY A 312 -2.37 10.92 5.04
CA GLY A 312 -1.18 10.14 5.41
C GLY A 312 0.13 10.90 5.12
N MET A 313 0.22 11.57 3.98
CA MET A 313 1.37 12.41 3.64
C MET A 313 1.53 13.61 4.59
N LEU A 314 0.42 14.23 5.00
CA LEU A 314 0.44 15.30 6.01
C LEU A 314 0.91 14.80 7.37
N ILE A 315 0.55 13.57 7.77
CA ILE A 315 1.07 12.94 8.99
C ILE A 315 2.59 12.78 8.88
N ALA A 316 3.10 12.30 7.73
CA ALA A 316 4.53 12.18 7.48
C ALA A 316 5.25 13.54 7.62
N LEU A 317 4.69 14.61 7.02
CA LEU A 317 5.28 15.95 7.06
C LEU A 317 5.26 16.59 8.46
N ARG A 318 4.25 16.26 9.28
CA ARG A 318 4.09 16.83 10.64
C ARG A 318 4.86 16.03 11.69
N CYS A 319 5.31 14.84 11.40
CA CYS A 319 6.07 14.01 12.32
C CYS A 319 7.48 14.56 12.54
N ARG A 320 7.91 14.66 13.81
CA ARG A 320 9.21 15.21 14.18
C ARG A 320 10.35 14.21 14.07
N HIS A 321 10.07 12.94 14.39
CA HIS A 321 11.09 11.89 14.34
C HIS A 321 11.21 11.26 12.94
N HIS A 322 12.44 10.94 12.55
CA HIS A 322 12.78 10.47 11.20
C HIS A 322 12.12 9.13 10.85
N TYR A 323 12.12 8.17 11.79
CA TYR A 323 11.46 6.89 11.63
C TYR A 323 9.98 7.03 11.21
N GLY A 324 9.20 7.79 11.99
CA GLY A 324 7.78 7.96 11.72
C GLY A 324 7.50 8.69 10.41
N ARG A 325 8.36 9.66 10.05
CA ARG A 325 8.26 10.37 8.78
C ARG A 325 8.42 9.42 7.60
N LEU A 326 9.45 8.57 7.61
CA LEU A 326 9.71 7.60 6.55
C LEU A 326 8.66 6.49 6.50
N LEU A 327 8.25 5.98 7.66
CA LEU A 327 7.19 4.98 7.76
C LEU A 327 5.87 5.50 7.20
N ALA A 328 5.44 6.70 7.61
CA ALA A 328 4.21 7.33 7.13
C ALA A 328 4.27 7.63 5.62
N LEU A 329 5.44 8.06 5.11
CA LEU A 329 5.68 8.22 3.67
C LEU A 329 5.50 6.88 2.93
N GLY A 330 6.17 5.82 3.38
CA GLY A 330 6.10 4.50 2.76
C GLY A 330 4.66 3.94 2.73
N ILE A 331 3.92 4.08 3.84
CA ILE A 331 2.51 3.66 3.93
C ILE A 331 1.63 4.49 2.97
N SER A 332 1.83 5.80 2.91
CA SER A 332 1.04 6.69 2.03
C SER A 332 1.30 6.39 0.56
N VAL A 333 2.56 6.14 0.19
CA VAL A 333 2.94 5.72 -1.18
C VAL A 333 2.38 4.33 -1.49
N ASN A 334 2.41 3.39 -0.54
CA ASN A 334 1.80 2.09 -0.73
C ASN A 334 0.29 2.21 -1.02
N MET A 335 -0.43 3.02 -0.26
CA MET A 335 -1.86 3.29 -0.50
C MET A 335 -2.10 3.93 -1.87
N PHE A 336 -1.29 4.92 -2.24
CA PHE A 336 -1.33 5.55 -3.56
C PHE A 336 -1.13 4.53 -4.69
N MET A 337 -0.13 3.66 -4.55
CA MET A 337 0.17 2.65 -5.57
C MET A 337 -0.94 1.62 -5.75
N TYR A 338 -1.62 1.22 -4.67
CA TYR A 338 -2.81 0.38 -4.79
C TYR A 338 -3.90 1.03 -5.62
N VAL A 339 -4.22 2.29 -5.29
CA VAL A 339 -5.26 3.05 -6.02
C VAL A 339 -4.86 3.26 -7.47
N PHE A 340 -3.62 3.72 -7.70
CA PHE A 340 -3.10 3.99 -9.03
C PHE A 340 -3.12 2.74 -9.92
N VAL A 341 -2.58 1.62 -9.42
CA VAL A 341 -2.51 0.38 -10.20
C VAL A 341 -3.91 -0.17 -10.47
N ASN A 342 -4.82 -0.17 -9.48
CA ASN A 342 -6.20 -0.66 -9.68
C ASN A 342 -6.94 0.19 -10.71
N VAL A 343 -6.97 1.51 -10.53
CA VAL A 343 -7.70 2.41 -11.45
C VAL A 343 -7.09 2.39 -12.85
N ALA A 344 -5.76 2.43 -12.96
CA ALA A 344 -5.06 2.37 -14.25
C ALA A 344 -5.34 1.05 -14.99
N MET A 345 -5.45 -0.07 -14.27
CA MET A 345 -5.82 -1.37 -14.81
C MET A 345 -7.28 -1.35 -15.33
N VAL A 346 -8.20 -0.82 -14.54
CA VAL A 346 -9.65 -0.75 -14.88
C VAL A 346 -9.90 0.14 -16.10
N VAL A 347 -9.19 1.26 -16.20
CA VAL A 347 -9.24 2.16 -17.38
C VAL A 347 -8.54 1.55 -18.60
N GLY A 348 -7.72 0.52 -18.38
CA GLY A 348 -6.93 -0.13 -19.43
C GLY A 348 -5.70 0.69 -19.83
N ALA A 349 -5.06 1.38 -18.85
CA ALA A 349 -3.81 2.10 -19.03
C ALA A 349 -2.57 1.25 -18.69
N ILE A 350 -2.75 0.15 -17.94
CA ILE A 350 -1.70 -0.83 -17.61
C ILE A 350 -2.26 -2.26 -17.71
N PRO A 351 -1.40 -3.28 -17.86
CA PRO A 351 -1.83 -4.68 -17.86
C PRO A 351 -2.52 -5.08 -16.54
N VAL A 352 -3.43 -6.07 -16.61
CA VAL A 352 -4.15 -6.57 -15.43
C VAL A 352 -3.18 -7.16 -14.41
N GLY A 353 -3.06 -6.51 -13.27
CA GLY A 353 -2.10 -6.82 -12.19
C GLY A 353 -2.68 -7.60 -11.01
N GLY A 354 -4.00 -7.74 -10.90
CA GLY A 354 -4.64 -8.42 -9.76
C GLY A 354 -4.42 -7.69 -8.43
N VAL A 355 -4.58 -6.36 -8.42
CA VAL A 355 -4.41 -5.52 -7.24
C VAL A 355 -5.77 -4.97 -6.82
N PRO A 356 -6.31 -5.34 -5.64
CA PRO A 356 -7.61 -4.86 -5.19
C PRO A 356 -7.58 -3.38 -4.80
N LEU A 357 -8.72 -2.69 -4.94
CA LEU A 357 -8.87 -1.32 -4.47
C LEU A 357 -9.00 -1.30 -2.94
N PRO A 358 -8.14 -0.57 -2.20
CA PRO A 358 -8.12 -0.59 -0.73
C PRO A 358 -9.47 -0.25 -0.10
N LEU A 359 -9.90 -1.06 0.87
CA LEU A 359 -11.15 -0.90 1.64
C LEU A 359 -12.45 -0.88 0.81
N VAL A 360 -12.36 -0.99 -0.50
CA VAL A 360 -13.52 -1.03 -1.42
C VAL A 360 -13.71 -2.43 -1.98
N SER A 361 -12.62 -3.06 -2.47
CA SER A 361 -12.67 -4.41 -3.04
C SER A 361 -12.87 -5.49 -1.98
N HIS A 362 -13.45 -6.62 -2.39
CA HIS A 362 -13.49 -7.83 -1.59
C HIS A 362 -12.10 -8.47 -1.53
N GLY A 363 -11.38 -8.28 -0.43
CA GLY A 363 -10.05 -8.85 -0.21
C GLY A 363 -9.78 -9.04 1.27
N GLY A 364 -9.84 -10.30 1.77
CA GLY A 364 -9.74 -10.57 3.21
C GLY A 364 -8.41 -10.13 3.81
N SER A 365 -7.29 -10.64 3.29
CA SER A 365 -5.95 -10.30 3.80
C SER A 365 -5.53 -8.89 3.42
N ALA A 366 -5.90 -8.40 2.23
CA ALA A 366 -5.56 -7.06 1.79
C ALA A 366 -6.19 -5.98 2.71
N MET A 367 -7.48 -6.16 3.10
CA MET A 367 -8.13 -5.25 4.05
C MET A 367 -7.43 -5.22 5.40
N LEU A 368 -7.12 -6.41 5.97
CA LEU A 368 -6.41 -6.51 7.25
C LEU A 368 -5.06 -5.81 7.19
N THR A 369 -4.29 -6.02 6.13
CA THR A 369 -2.96 -5.41 5.97
C THR A 369 -3.03 -3.90 5.75
N VAL A 370 -4.00 -3.42 4.97
CA VAL A 370 -4.22 -1.98 4.79
C VAL A 370 -4.59 -1.33 6.11
N MET A 371 -5.52 -1.91 6.89
CA MET A 371 -5.92 -1.37 8.18
C MET A 371 -4.80 -1.48 9.23
N PHE A 372 -3.97 -2.52 9.16
CA PHE A 372 -2.74 -2.61 9.95
C PHE A 372 -1.80 -1.45 9.62
N ALA A 373 -1.56 -1.17 8.34
CA ALA A 373 -0.75 -0.03 7.90
C ALA A 373 -1.35 1.31 8.34
N MET A 374 -2.69 1.47 8.28
CA MET A 374 -3.36 2.68 8.79
C MET A 374 -3.23 2.80 10.32
N GLY A 375 -3.20 1.69 11.05
CA GLY A 375 -2.91 1.66 12.49
C GLY A 375 -1.51 2.15 12.81
N LEU A 376 -0.50 1.71 12.04
CA LEU A 376 0.87 2.22 12.15
C LEU A 376 0.94 3.73 11.85
N LEU A 377 0.27 4.16 10.78
CA LEU A 377 0.19 5.57 10.41
C LEU A 377 -0.46 6.40 11.53
N MET A 378 -1.50 5.88 12.16
CA MET A 378 -2.16 6.53 13.29
C MET A 378 -1.28 6.54 14.53
N SER A 379 -0.51 5.47 14.81
CA SER A 379 0.50 5.48 15.87
C SER A 379 1.56 6.56 15.64
N VAL A 380 2.03 6.74 14.40
CA VAL A 380 2.93 7.85 14.04
C VAL A 380 2.29 9.20 14.35
N HIS A 381 0.98 9.37 14.09
CA HIS A 381 0.27 10.62 14.37
C HIS A 381 0.15 10.90 15.86
N VAL A 382 -0.24 9.89 16.66
CA VAL A 382 -0.41 9.98 18.12
C VAL A 382 0.90 10.30 18.82
N HIS A 383 2.00 9.66 18.36
CA HIS A 383 3.33 9.78 18.94
C HIS A 383 4.26 10.73 18.16
N ARG A 384 3.72 11.64 17.35
CA ARG A 384 4.49 12.51 16.44
C ARG A 384 5.53 13.41 17.13
N ASP A 385 5.32 13.72 18.41
CA ASP A 385 6.18 14.57 19.21
C ASP A 385 7.21 13.80 20.05
N VAL A 386 7.18 12.45 20.03
CA VAL A 386 8.09 11.59 20.77
C VAL A 386 9.51 11.76 20.22
N VAL A 387 10.46 11.93 21.14
CA VAL A 387 11.89 12.00 20.79
C VAL A 387 12.45 10.57 20.79
N PHE A 388 13.02 10.16 19.67
CA PHE A 388 13.85 8.95 19.64
C PHE A 388 15.20 9.25 20.31
N PRO A 389 15.77 8.31 21.09
CA PRO A 389 17.14 8.45 21.54
C PRO A 389 18.02 8.69 20.33
N ASP A 390 18.79 9.76 20.35
CA ASP A 390 19.74 10.05 19.27
C ASP A 390 20.82 8.98 19.30
N LEU A 391 20.71 7.99 18.45
CA LEU A 391 21.71 6.93 18.24
C LEU A 391 22.75 7.39 17.19
N ARG A 392 22.73 8.66 16.81
CA ARG A 392 23.74 9.27 15.96
C ARG A 392 25.03 9.32 16.75
N ASP A 393 26.09 8.77 16.18
CA ASP A 393 27.42 8.85 16.77
C ASP A 393 27.77 10.33 17.03
N PRO A 394 28.24 10.71 18.23
CA PRO A 394 28.62 12.09 18.51
C PRO A 394 29.78 12.61 17.64
N LEU A 395 30.35 11.78 16.78
CA LEU A 395 31.47 12.11 15.89
C LEU A 395 31.07 12.29 14.41
N ASP A 396 29.77 12.29 14.07
CA ASP A 396 29.25 12.57 12.71
C ASP A 396 28.84 14.02 12.50
#